data_6243a28c602c2af5faec4379cd9dacf8
#
_entry.id   6243a28c602c2af5faec4379cd9dacf8
#
_cell.length_a   1.000
_cell.length_b   1.000
_cell.length_c   1.000
_cell.angle_alpha   90.00
_cell.angle_beta   90.00
_cell.angle_gamma   90.00
#
_symmetry.space_group_name_H-M   'P 1'
#
loop_
_entity.id
_entity.type
_entity.pdbx_description
1 polymer ?
#
loop_
_entity_poly.entity_id
_entity_poly.type
_entity_poly.pdbx_seq_one_letter_code
_entity_poly.pdbx_strand_id
1 'polypeptide(L)'
;FRVGNDEYMKQNNSYGVTTLKNKHVSVKGDSVTIDFIGKKGVRNMCQVKDKTIKRHLKKHKKTQKNNSRIFTVNGLNISSYDVNSYIKKFGDFSSKDFRTWSANIKLIKYLIGSNKDTVDKDIKDCIKQVADKLHHTPEVCKKNYIFSELIDFYKEDKPKFNKFFKSNITRQFTQFLKNN
;
A
#
# COMPACT_ATOMS: atom_id res chain seq x y z
N PHE A 1 1.79 2.84 2.00
CA PHE A 1 3.21 3.09 2.34
C PHE A 1 3.98 1.78 2.42
N ARG A 2 5.32 1.83 2.37
CA ARG A 2 6.22 0.71 2.68
C ARG A 2 6.43 0.64 4.19
N VAL A 3 6.76 -0.56 4.72
CA VAL A 3 6.98 -0.74 6.16
C VAL A 3 8.14 0.13 6.68
N GLY A 4 9.20 0.28 5.91
CA GLY A 4 10.41 1.00 6.31
C GLY A 4 11.53 0.04 6.70
N ASN A 5 12.77 0.55 6.68
CA ASN A 5 13.98 -0.16 7.09
C ASN A 5 14.99 0.87 7.61
N ASP A 6 15.60 0.61 8.74
CA ASP A 6 16.50 1.55 9.42
C ASP A 6 17.79 1.80 8.66
N GLU A 7 18.38 0.75 8.14
CA GLU A 7 19.60 0.82 7.37
C GLU A 7 19.38 1.66 6.09
N TYR A 8 18.30 1.35 5.36
CA TYR A 8 17.95 2.08 4.15
C TYR A 8 17.62 3.56 4.43
N MET A 9 17.00 3.85 5.58
CA MET A 9 16.78 5.24 6.02
C MET A 9 18.08 5.97 6.28
N LYS A 10 19.06 5.33 6.95
CA LYS A 10 20.35 5.93 7.26
C LYS A 10 21.15 6.21 6.00
N GLN A 11 21.17 5.28 5.05
CA GLN A 11 21.96 5.39 3.82
C GLN A 11 21.35 6.36 2.78
N ASN A 12 20.00 6.41 2.70
CA ASN A 12 19.33 7.07 1.57
C ASN A 12 18.37 8.19 2.01
N ASN A 13 18.30 8.56 3.28
CA ASN A 13 17.34 9.52 3.80
C ASN A 13 15.89 9.24 3.36
N SER A 14 15.56 7.96 3.15
CA SER A 14 14.23 7.56 2.72
C SER A 14 13.49 6.76 3.77
N TYR A 15 12.20 7.05 3.93
CA TYR A 15 11.40 6.64 5.05
C TYR A 15 10.31 5.66 4.65
N GLY A 16 9.80 4.92 5.63
CA GLY A 16 8.60 4.11 5.60
C GLY A 16 7.93 4.13 6.96
N VAL A 17 6.85 3.40 7.15
CA VAL A 17 5.99 3.50 8.35
C VAL A 17 6.80 3.44 9.65
N THR A 18 7.64 2.42 9.84
CA THR A 18 8.44 2.24 11.07
C THR A 18 9.52 3.30 11.28
N THR A 19 9.94 3.96 10.20
CA THR A 19 11.00 4.98 10.23
C THR A 19 10.48 6.42 10.19
N LEU A 20 9.15 6.61 10.19
CA LEU A 20 8.55 7.95 10.22
C LEU A 20 8.94 8.71 11.49
N LYS A 21 9.21 9.99 11.33
CA LYS A 21 9.59 10.92 12.39
C LYS A 21 8.52 11.99 12.58
N ASN A 22 8.52 12.62 13.73
CA ASN A 22 7.59 13.68 14.10
C ASN A 22 7.57 14.85 13.08
N LYS A 23 8.71 15.15 12.44
CA LYS A 23 8.81 16.16 11.38
C LYS A 23 7.96 15.85 10.14
N HIS A 24 7.64 14.57 9.91
CA HIS A 24 6.81 14.14 8.76
C HIS A 24 5.31 14.28 9.02
N VAL A 25 4.92 14.70 10.23
CA VAL A 25 3.52 14.91 10.61
C VAL A 25 3.21 16.39 10.62
N SER A 26 2.15 16.79 9.93
CA SER A 26 1.56 18.12 9.97
C SER A 26 0.17 18.04 10.58
N VAL A 27 -0.16 18.97 11.49
CA VAL A 27 -1.47 19.08 12.14
C VAL A 27 -2.02 20.48 11.88
N LYS A 28 -3.17 20.56 11.22
CA LYS A 28 -3.91 21.82 10.97
C LYS A 28 -5.37 21.60 11.38
N GLY A 29 -5.76 22.15 12.55
CA GLY A 29 -7.08 21.89 13.12
C GLY A 29 -7.33 20.38 13.30
N ASP A 30 -8.36 19.86 12.65
CA ASP A 30 -8.65 18.42 12.65
C ASP A 30 -7.95 17.61 11.57
N SER A 31 -7.26 18.27 10.66
CA SER A 31 -6.51 17.59 9.62
C SER A 31 -5.14 17.16 10.12
N VAL A 32 -4.81 15.90 9.90
CA VAL A 32 -3.49 15.33 10.14
C VAL A 32 -2.96 14.73 8.85
N THR A 33 -1.82 15.23 8.40
CA THR A 33 -1.16 14.78 7.17
C THR A 33 0.19 14.18 7.50
N ILE A 34 0.52 13.06 6.85
CA ILE A 34 1.86 12.47 6.84
C ILE A 34 2.47 12.75 5.47
N ASP A 35 3.67 13.34 5.46
CA ASP A 35 4.39 13.70 4.24
C ASP A 35 5.89 13.39 4.42
N PHE A 36 6.42 12.53 3.54
CA PHE A 36 7.81 12.09 3.63
C PHE A 36 8.37 11.60 2.30
N ILE A 37 9.68 11.60 2.18
CA ILE A 37 10.38 11.00 1.05
C ILE A 37 10.58 9.50 1.33
N GLY A 38 10.04 8.66 0.46
CA GLY A 38 10.16 7.21 0.50
C GLY A 38 11.23 6.67 -0.44
N LYS A 39 11.20 5.36 -0.66
CA LYS A 39 12.17 4.65 -1.51
C LYS A 39 12.28 5.28 -2.90
N LYS A 40 13.50 5.43 -3.40
CA LYS A 40 13.85 6.06 -4.68
C LYS A 40 13.52 7.57 -4.76
N GLY A 41 13.51 8.27 -3.63
CA GLY A 41 13.21 9.70 -3.59
C GLY A 41 11.75 10.07 -3.81
N VAL A 42 10.85 9.12 -3.87
CA VAL A 42 9.43 9.37 -4.14
C VAL A 42 8.75 9.99 -2.92
N ARG A 43 8.14 11.16 -3.10
CA ARG A 43 7.32 11.80 -2.07
C ARG A 43 6.03 11.02 -1.84
N ASN A 44 5.77 10.72 -0.58
CA ASN A 44 4.55 10.06 -0.11
C ASN A 44 3.78 11.01 0.79
N MET A 45 2.55 11.33 0.44
CA MET A 45 1.67 12.17 1.22
C MET A 45 0.31 11.51 1.39
N CYS A 46 -0.21 11.53 2.62
CA CYS A 46 -1.59 11.11 2.88
C CYS A 46 -2.23 11.89 4.02
N GLN A 47 -3.53 12.09 3.91
CA GLN A 47 -4.35 12.58 5.01
C GLN A 47 -4.81 11.39 5.85
N VAL A 48 -4.54 11.45 7.15
CA VAL A 48 -4.95 10.41 8.10
C VAL A 48 -6.44 10.53 8.38
N LYS A 49 -7.20 9.45 8.12
CA LYS A 49 -8.65 9.41 8.33
C LYS A 49 -9.04 8.76 9.68
N ASP A 50 -8.29 7.77 10.12
CA ASP A 50 -8.55 7.03 11.36
C ASP A 50 -8.43 7.93 12.59
N LYS A 51 -9.46 7.92 13.43
CA LYS A 51 -9.56 8.77 14.63
C LYS A 51 -8.50 8.43 15.69
N THR A 52 -8.19 7.16 15.87
CA THR A 52 -7.21 6.68 16.86
C THR A 52 -5.80 7.10 16.45
N ILE A 53 -5.45 6.87 15.18
CA ILE A 53 -4.15 7.30 14.63
C ILE A 53 -4.03 8.82 14.67
N LYS A 54 -5.07 9.57 14.30
CA LYS A 54 -5.06 11.03 14.42
C LYS A 54 -4.75 11.50 15.84
N ARG A 55 -5.43 10.93 16.84
CA ARG A 55 -5.24 11.28 18.27
C ARG A 55 -3.81 11.01 18.70
N HIS A 56 -3.26 9.85 18.34
CA HIS A 56 -1.86 9.49 18.63
C HIS A 56 -0.88 10.50 18.00
N LEU A 57 -1.03 10.77 16.71
CA LEU A 57 -0.16 11.69 15.98
C LEU A 57 -0.25 13.14 16.50
N LYS A 58 -1.46 13.62 16.83
CA LYS A 58 -1.64 14.94 17.46
C LYS A 58 -0.91 15.05 18.81
N LYS A 59 -1.05 14.02 19.66
CA LYS A 59 -0.33 13.96 20.94
C LYS A 59 1.17 13.95 20.73
N HIS A 60 1.66 13.06 19.88
CA HIS A 60 3.08 12.91 19.58
C HIS A 60 3.68 14.22 19.01
N LYS A 61 2.96 14.91 18.12
CA LYS A 61 3.39 16.20 17.54
C LYS A 61 3.62 17.28 18.60
N LYS A 62 2.81 17.29 19.64
CA LYS A 62 2.91 18.28 20.74
C LYS A 62 4.02 17.95 21.75
N THR A 63 4.27 16.66 22.01
CA THR A 63 5.11 16.22 23.13
C THR A 63 6.51 15.79 22.73
N GLN A 64 6.75 15.50 21.45
CA GLN A 64 8.00 14.91 21.00
C GLN A 64 8.79 15.84 20.06
N LYS A 65 10.13 15.70 20.08
CA LYS A 65 11.04 16.44 19.19
C LYS A 65 10.81 16.04 17.71
N ASN A 66 11.17 16.94 16.81
CA ASN A 66 10.97 16.72 15.36
C ASN A 66 11.62 15.44 14.81
N ASN A 67 12.74 15.03 15.36
CA ASN A 67 13.46 13.82 14.92
C ASN A 67 13.06 12.54 15.65
N SER A 68 12.17 12.63 16.66
CA SER A 68 11.65 11.44 17.36
C SER A 68 10.84 10.56 16.44
N ARG A 69 10.98 9.22 16.56
CA ARG A 69 10.15 8.24 15.84
C ARG A 69 8.71 8.32 16.31
N ILE A 70 7.77 8.16 15.38
CA ILE A 70 6.34 8.20 15.68
C ILE A 70 5.88 6.92 16.37
N PHE A 71 6.37 5.78 15.88
CA PHE A 71 5.96 4.47 16.38
C PHE A 71 7.04 3.85 17.25
N THR A 72 6.76 3.83 18.54
CA THR A 72 7.62 3.25 19.58
C THR A 72 6.78 2.43 20.56
N VAL A 73 7.37 1.43 21.17
CA VAL A 73 6.79 0.65 22.27
C VAL A 73 7.78 0.71 23.45
N ASN A 74 7.32 1.18 24.61
CA ASN A 74 8.15 1.34 25.80
C ASN A 74 9.46 2.13 25.53
N GLY A 75 9.37 3.17 24.69
CA GLY A 75 10.52 3.99 24.29
C GLY A 75 11.42 3.38 23.21
N LEU A 76 11.23 2.12 22.85
CA LEU A 76 11.99 1.45 21.80
C LEU A 76 11.35 1.65 20.42
N ASN A 77 12.18 1.85 19.39
CA ASN A 77 11.72 1.99 18.03
C ASN A 77 11.20 0.66 17.49
N ILE A 78 10.02 0.67 16.89
CA ILE A 78 9.48 -0.49 16.15
C ILE A 78 10.23 -0.63 14.83
N SER A 79 10.75 -1.81 14.56
CA SER A 79 11.43 -2.17 13.30
C SER A 79 10.49 -2.82 12.28
N SER A 80 10.97 -3.00 11.05
CA SER A 80 10.25 -3.81 10.05
C SER A 80 10.15 -5.28 10.46
N TYR A 81 11.11 -5.79 11.21
CA TYR A 81 11.08 -7.15 11.75
C TYR A 81 9.93 -7.31 12.74
N ASP A 82 9.77 -6.39 13.69
CA ASP A 82 8.69 -6.43 14.69
C ASP A 82 7.31 -6.43 14.03
N VAL A 83 7.13 -5.57 13.00
CA VAL A 83 5.88 -5.54 12.23
C VAL A 83 5.61 -6.87 11.52
N ASN A 84 6.61 -7.43 10.84
CA ASN A 84 6.43 -8.70 10.13
C ASN A 84 6.26 -9.88 11.11
N SER A 85 6.94 -9.89 12.26
CA SER A 85 6.75 -10.88 13.32
C SER A 85 5.34 -10.84 13.92
N TYR A 86 4.78 -9.63 14.07
CA TYR A 86 3.39 -9.48 14.49
C TYR A 86 2.41 -10.01 13.43
N ILE A 87 2.63 -9.68 12.15
CA ILE A 87 1.78 -10.13 11.04
C ILE A 87 1.80 -11.67 10.92
N LYS A 88 2.95 -12.30 11.10
CA LYS A 88 3.11 -13.76 11.07
C LYS A 88 2.28 -14.53 12.10
N LYS A 89 1.83 -13.88 13.17
CA LYS A 89 0.90 -14.49 14.14
C LYS A 89 -0.47 -14.83 13.53
N PHE A 90 -0.82 -14.24 12.41
CA PHE A 90 -2.10 -14.42 11.72
C PHE A 90 -2.00 -15.33 10.49
N GLY A 91 -0.82 -15.84 10.17
CA GLY A 91 -0.52 -16.69 9.02
C GLY A 91 0.83 -16.36 8.41
N ASP A 92 1.24 -17.08 7.38
CA ASP A 92 2.52 -16.84 6.69
C ASP A 92 2.42 -15.60 5.78
N PHE A 93 2.20 -14.45 6.42
CA PHE A 93 2.08 -13.14 5.76
C PHE A 93 3.20 -12.20 6.17
N SER A 94 3.44 -11.22 5.31
CA SER A 94 4.36 -10.11 5.53
C SER A 94 3.71 -8.75 5.19
N SER A 95 4.34 -7.69 5.55
CA SER A 95 3.91 -6.34 5.15
C SER A 95 3.89 -6.10 3.63
N LYS A 96 4.62 -6.93 2.86
CA LYS A 96 4.59 -6.89 1.40
C LYS A 96 3.23 -7.36 0.87
N ASP A 97 2.60 -8.34 1.51
CA ASP A 97 1.34 -8.93 1.04
C ASP A 97 0.18 -7.95 1.08
N PHE A 98 0.18 -7.01 2.03
CA PHE A 98 -0.79 -5.91 2.01
C PHE A 98 -0.66 -5.02 0.76
N ARG A 99 0.54 -4.86 0.23
CA ARG A 99 0.76 -4.10 -1.01
C ARG A 99 0.34 -4.90 -2.23
N THR A 100 0.65 -6.19 -2.25
CA THR A 100 0.19 -7.14 -3.28
C THR A 100 -1.33 -7.20 -3.31
N TRP A 101 -1.97 -7.36 -2.15
CA TRP A 101 -3.43 -7.29 -2.02
C TRP A 101 -4.01 -6.00 -2.58
N SER A 102 -3.47 -4.85 -2.13
CA SER A 102 -3.93 -3.53 -2.59
C SER A 102 -3.73 -3.32 -4.09
N ALA A 103 -2.66 -3.86 -4.67
CA ALA A 103 -2.39 -3.79 -6.10
C ALA A 103 -3.48 -4.52 -6.91
N ASN A 104 -3.82 -5.74 -6.51
CA ASN A 104 -4.82 -6.55 -7.21
C ASN A 104 -6.23 -5.99 -7.05
N ILE A 105 -6.61 -5.52 -5.86
CA ILE A 105 -7.89 -4.81 -5.67
C ILE A 105 -8.00 -3.57 -6.57
N LYS A 106 -6.90 -2.82 -6.75
CA LYS A 106 -6.89 -1.66 -7.66
C LYS A 106 -6.96 -2.10 -9.13
N LEU A 107 -6.21 -3.13 -9.49
CA LEU A 107 -6.25 -3.68 -10.84
C LEU A 107 -7.67 -4.10 -11.22
N ILE A 108 -8.34 -4.87 -10.38
CA ILE A 108 -9.73 -5.30 -10.60
C ILE A 108 -10.65 -4.08 -10.80
N LYS A 109 -10.53 -3.06 -9.94
CA LYS A 109 -11.34 -1.82 -10.05
C LYS A 109 -11.11 -1.10 -11.38
N TYR A 110 -9.88 -1.01 -11.84
CA TYR A 110 -9.56 -0.35 -13.10
C TYR A 110 -10.02 -1.17 -14.30
N LEU A 111 -9.86 -2.49 -14.26
CA LEU A 111 -10.31 -3.39 -15.34
C LEU A 111 -11.84 -3.36 -15.51
N ILE A 112 -12.60 -3.39 -14.41
CA ILE A 112 -14.08 -3.28 -14.46
C ILE A 112 -14.52 -1.96 -15.11
N GLY A 113 -13.81 -0.86 -14.80
CA GLY A 113 -14.09 0.47 -15.35
C GLY A 113 -13.48 0.73 -16.73
N SER A 114 -12.75 -0.23 -17.29
CA SER A 114 -12.04 -0.02 -18.55
C SER A 114 -12.90 -0.39 -19.75
N ASN A 115 -12.85 0.47 -20.77
CA ASN A 115 -13.62 0.30 -22.01
C ASN A 115 -12.77 0.74 -23.21
N LYS A 116 -11.57 0.15 -23.34
CA LYS A 116 -10.65 0.41 -24.45
C LYS A 116 -10.92 -0.50 -25.64
N ASP A 117 -10.31 -0.17 -26.76
CA ASP A 117 -10.50 -0.85 -28.05
C ASP A 117 -10.09 -2.33 -28.02
N THR A 118 -9.11 -2.68 -27.16
CA THR A 118 -8.61 -4.05 -27.02
C THR A 118 -8.36 -4.44 -25.57
N VAL A 119 -8.53 -5.72 -25.25
CA VAL A 119 -8.28 -6.29 -23.92
C VAL A 119 -6.83 -6.08 -23.48
N ASP A 120 -5.87 -6.24 -24.38
CA ASP A 120 -4.45 -6.04 -24.04
C ASP A 120 -4.12 -4.57 -23.70
N LYS A 121 -4.78 -3.63 -24.37
CA LYS A 121 -4.64 -2.19 -24.06
C LYS A 121 -5.27 -1.86 -22.72
N ASP A 122 -6.44 -2.42 -22.39
CA ASP A 122 -7.06 -2.31 -21.07
C ASP A 122 -6.09 -2.75 -19.99
N ILE A 123 -5.53 -3.96 -20.10
CA ILE A 123 -4.61 -4.55 -19.12
C ILE A 123 -3.36 -3.70 -18.96
N LYS A 124 -2.72 -3.29 -20.05
CA LYS A 124 -1.50 -2.47 -20.05
C LYS A 124 -1.72 -1.14 -19.33
N ASP A 125 -2.80 -0.44 -19.66
CA ASP A 125 -3.13 0.86 -19.07
C ASP A 125 -3.52 0.73 -17.59
N CYS A 126 -4.28 -0.30 -17.22
CA CYS A 126 -4.63 -0.56 -15.84
C CYS A 126 -3.41 -0.92 -14.98
N ILE A 127 -2.50 -1.75 -15.48
CA ILE A 127 -1.24 -2.07 -14.79
C ILE A 127 -0.39 -0.80 -14.60
N LYS A 128 -0.31 0.07 -15.61
CA LYS A 128 0.39 1.36 -15.50
C LYS A 128 -0.20 2.21 -14.38
N GLN A 129 -1.53 2.35 -14.32
CA GLN A 129 -2.21 3.10 -13.26
C GLN A 129 -1.92 2.51 -11.86
N VAL A 130 -1.91 1.18 -11.72
CA VAL A 130 -1.55 0.53 -10.45
C VAL A 130 -0.08 0.78 -10.10
N ALA A 131 0.82 0.67 -11.08
CA ALA A 131 2.25 0.91 -10.91
C ALA A 131 2.53 2.33 -10.40
N ASP A 132 1.89 3.34 -11.00
CA ASP A 132 1.99 4.74 -10.57
C ASP A 132 1.54 4.92 -9.11
N LYS A 133 0.42 4.29 -8.69
CA LYS A 133 -0.05 4.32 -7.30
C LYS A 133 0.86 3.61 -6.30
N LEU A 134 1.64 2.64 -6.76
CA LEU A 134 2.61 1.90 -5.96
C LEU A 134 4.03 2.48 -6.05
N HIS A 135 4.24 3.47 -6.91
CA HIS A 135 5.55 4.05 -7.25
C HIS A 135 6.53 2.97 -7.75
N HIS A 136 6.10 2.26 -8.80
CA HIS A 136 6.86 1.25 -9.54
C HIS A 136 6.81 1.49 -11.04
N THR A 137 7.70 0.83 -11.79
CA THR A 137 7.49 0.66 -13.22
C THR A 137 6.40 -0.38 -13.48
N PRO A 138 5.69 -0.33 -14.62
CA PRO A 138 4.68 -1.31 -14.98
C PRO A 138 5.20 -2.76 -14.94
N GLU A 139 6.42 -3.00 -15.42
CA GLU A 139 7.08 -4.31 -15.45
C GLU A 139 7.30 -4.85 -14.02
N VAL A 140 7.85 -4.01 -13.13
CA VAL A 140 8.07 -4.37 -11.72
C VAL A 140 6.74 -4.60 -11.02
N CYS A 141 5.72 -3.79 -11.33
CA CYS A 141 4.38 -3.96 -10.76
C CYS A 141 3.77 -5.28 -11.19
N LYS A 142 3.75 -5.57 -12.50
CA LYS A 142 3.22 -6.82 -13.06
C LYS A 142 3.91 -8.04 -12.45
N LYS A 143 5.24 -8.07 -12.47
CA LYS A 143 6.03 -9.23 -12.01
C LYS A 143 5.88 -9.52 -10.52
N ASN A 144 5.76 -8.50 -9.65
CA ASN A 144 5.94 -8.69 -8.20
C ASN A 144 4.68 -8.43 -7.37
N TYR A 145 3.61 -7.87 -7.96
CA TYR A 145 2.42 -7.45 -7.22
C TYR A 145 1.10 -7.86 -7.86
N ILE A 146 1.10 -8.29 -9.12
CA ILE A 146 -0.13 -8.69 -9.81
C ILE A 146 -0.16 -10.21 -9.95
N PHE A 147 -1.29 -10.81 -9.61
CA PHE A 147 -1.57 -12.21 -9.89
C PHE A 147 -1.88 -12.38 -11.38
N SER A 148 -1.11 -13.26 -12.05
CA SER A 148 -1.28 -13.55 -13.48
C SER A 148 -2.67 -14.09 -13.78
N GLU A 149 -3.20 -14.91 -12.89
CA GLU A 149 -4.52 -15.56 -13.00
C GLU A 149 -5.66 -14.54 -13.13
N LEU A 150 -5.52 -13.35 -12.53
CA LEU A 150 -6.49 -12.26 -12.73
C LEU A 150 -6.46 -11.70 -14.14
N ILE A 151 -5.26 -11.60 -14.72
CA ILE A 151 -5.07 -11.13 -16.10
C ILE A 151 -5.62 -12.16 -17.06
N ASP A 152 -5.33 -13.44 -16.81
CA ASP A 152 -5.77 -14.55 -17.65
C ASP A 152 -7.31 -14.65 -17.63
N PHE A 153 -7.93 -14.59 -16.46
CA PHE A 153 -9.39 -14.55 -16.35
C PHE A 153 -10.03 -13.38 -17.11
N TYR A 154 -9.42 -12.18 -17.04
CA TYR A 154 -9.92 -11.01 -17.78
C TYR A 154 -9.77 -11.18 -19.28
N LYS A 155 -8.70 -11.84 -19.76
CA LYS A 155 -8.46 -12.12 -21.17
C LYS A 155 -9.42 -13.16 -21.72
N GLU A 156 -9.68 -14.22 -20.97
CA GLU A 156 -10.54 -15.32 -21.38
C GLU A 156 -12.00 -14.88 -21.51
N ASP A 157 -12.52 -14.16 -20.51
CA ASP A 157 -13.93 -13.76 -20.48
C ASP A 157 -14.13 -12.44 -19.72
N LYS A 158 -13.93 -11.31 -20.38
CA LYS A 158 -14.14 -9.97 -19.82
C LYS A 158 -15.58 -9.77 -19.27
N PRO A 159 -16.67 -10.19 -19.93
CA PRO A 159 -18.02 -10.12 -19.37
C PRO A 159 -18.17 -10.90 -18.08
N LYS A 160 -17.66 -12.14 -18.01
CA LYS A 160 -17.69 -12.99 -16.81
C LYS A 160 -16.86 -12.41 -15.68
N PHE A 161 -15.66 -11.89 -15.95
CA PHE A 161 -14.82 -11.16 -15.00
C PHE A 161 -15.58 -9.98 -14.38
N ASN A 162 -16.18 -9.12 -15.22
CA ASN A 162 -16.94 -7.97 -14.77
C ASN A 162 -18.14 -8.37 -13.92
N LYS A 163 -18.88 -9.41 -14.32
CA LYS A 163 -20.00 -9.96 -13.55
C LYS A 163 -19.54 -10.52 -12.20
N PHE A 164 -18.43 -11.25 -12.18
CA PHE A 164 -17.87 -11.84 -10.95
C PHE A 164 -17.47 -10.77 -9.94
N PHE A 165 -16.78 -9.71 -10.36
CA PHE A 165 -16.29 -8.66 -9.46
C PHE A 165 -17.26 -7.47 -9.25
N LYS A 166 -18.53 -7.57 -9.71
CA LYS A 166 -19.50 -6.46 -9.73
C LYS A 166 -19.86 -5.91 -8.34
N SER A 167 -20.00 -6.76 -7.33
CA SER A 167 -20.59 -6.34 -6.05
C SER A 167 -19.52 -5.98 -5.00
N ASN A 168 -18.92 -6.96 -4.38
CA ASN A 168 -17.92 -6.78 -3.32
C ASN A 168 -16.56 -7.32 -3.76
N ILE A 169 -15.75 -6.46 -4.36
CA ILE A 169 -14.44 -6.83 -4.93
C ILE A 169 -13.55 -7.52 -3.90
N THR A 170 -13.53 -7.05 -2.63
CA THR A 170 -12.68 -7.63 -1.59
C THR A 170 -13.09 -9.07 -1.30
N ARG A 171 -14.39 -9.32 -1.09
CA ARG A 171 -14.92 -10.67 -0.84
C ARG A 171 -14.70 -11.58 -2.05
N GLN A 172 -14.99 -11.08 -3.23
CA GLN A 172 -14.86 -11.84 -4.48
C GLN A 172 -13.40 -12.14 -4.81
N PHE A 173 -12.48 -11.23 -4.54
CA PHE A 173 -11.05 -11.50 -4.68
C PHE A 173 -10.57 -12.57 -3.68
N THR A 174 -11.06 -12.55 -2.43
CA THR A 174 -10.77 -13.63 -1.48
C THR A 174 -11.28 -14.98 -2.00
N GLN A 175 -12.48 -15.01 -2.58
CA GLN A 175 -13.05 -16.22 -3.18
C GLN A 175 -12.25 -16.69 -4.40
N PHE A 176 -11.85 -15.76 -5.26
CA PHE A 176 -10.99 -16.04 -6.41
C PHE A 176 -9.69 -16.73 -6.00
N LEU A 177 -9.00 -16.21 -4.98
CA LEU A 177 -7.75 -16.77 -4.47
C LEU A 177 -7.88 -18.16 -3.81
N LYS A 178 -9.09 -18.55 -3.39
CA LYS A 178 -9.34 -19.89 -2.83
C LYS A 178 -9.55 -20.95 -3.91
N ASN A 179 -9.89 -20.52 -5.11
CA ASN A 179 -10.24 -21.39 -6.24
C ASN A 179 -9.11 -21.52 -7.26
N ASN A 180 -8.02 -20.76 -7.07
CA ASN A 180 -6.79 -20.77 -7.87
C ASN A 180 -5.55 -20.90 -6.96
#